data_350eba8b03ef65bd40199d698cda0284
#
_entry.id   350eba8b03ef65bd40199d698cda0284
#
_cell.length_a   1.000
_cell.length_b   1.000
_cell.length_c   1.000
_cell.angle_alpha   90.00
_cell.angle_beta   90.00
_cell.angle_gamma   90.00
#
_symmetry.space_group_name_H-M   'P 1'
#
loop_
_entity.id
_entity.type
_entity.pdbx_description
1 polymer ?
#
loop_
_entity_poly.entity_id
_entity_poly.type
_entity_poly.pdbx_seq_one_letter_code
_entity_poly.pdbx_strand_id
1 'polypeptide(L)'
;MRVLIVKTSSMGDVLHTLPALTDAQQAIPGIRFDWVVEEGFAQIPSWHAAVDRVIPVAIRRWRKAWFSAAVKAERKAFREAVQAEEYDVIIDAQGLVKSAALVTRLARGIKHGMDWQSAREPLASLFYNQRHSVPKQQHAVERTRELFALSLGYSKPQSQGDYAIAQHFLNHLNADAGQYAVFLHATTRDDKHWPEANWRELIGLLAASGIRIKLPWGAPHEEARAKRLAEGFDYVEVLPRMSLEEVARVLAGAKFVVSVDTGLSHLTAALDRPNITLYGPTDPGLIGGYGMNQLECRSANKMLANLPASTVFDQLTSKF
;
A
#
# COMPACT_ATOMS: atom_id res chain seq x y z
N MET A 1 -3.45 19.33 17.67
CA MET A 1 -3.36 17.93 18.14
C MET A 1 -2.24 17.25 17.37
N ARG A 2 -1.32 16.60 18.06
CA ARG A 2 -0.21 15.84 17.47
C ARG A 2 -0.37 14.36 17.74
N VAL A 3 -0.40 13.56 16.68
CA VAL A 3 -0.68 12.12 16.76
C VAL A 3 0.48 11.32 16.18
N LEU A 4 0.91 10.25 16.88
CA LEU A 4 1.84 9.28 16.34
C LEU A 4 1.08 8.08 15.78
N ILE A 5 1.37 7.74 14.53
CA ILE A 5 0.87 6.53 13.89
C ILE A 5 1.95 5.45 13.92
N VAL A 6 1.58 4.25 14.35
CA VAL A 6 2.42 3.06 14.24
C VAL A 6 1.78 2.11 13.22
N LYS A 7 2.28 2.16 12.00
CA LYS A 7 1.91 1.23 10.92
C LYS A 7 3.16 0.98 10.08
N THR A 8 3.79 -0.17 10.30
CA THR A 8 5.16 -0.41 9.81
C THR A 8 5.19 -1.12 8.47
N SER A 9 4.27 -2.03 8.20
CA SER A 9 4.25 -2.87 6.99
C SER A 9 2.91 -3.61 6.83
N SER A 10 2.59 -4.20 5.68
CA SER A 10 3.32 -4.12 4.41
C SER A 10 2.93 -2.88 3.61
N MET A 11 3.42 -2.74 2.36
CA MET A 11 3.11 -1.58 1.52
C MET A 11 1.60 -1.31 1.40
N GLY A 12 0.80 -2.35 1.10
CA GLY A 12 -0.66 -2.22 1.02
C GLY A 12 -1.28 -1.75 2.33
N ASP A 13 -0.83 -2.31 3.47
CA ASP A 13 -1.32 -1.90 4.80
C ASP A 13 -0.97 -0.44 5.13
N VAL A 14 0.22 0.02 4.73
CA VAL A 14 0.63 1.43 4.90
C VAL A 14 -0.28 2.34 4.07
N LEU A 15 -0.50 2.00 2.78
CA LEU A 15 -1.40 2.74 1.89
C LEU A 15 -2.83 2.77 2.43
N HIS A 16 -3.37 1.63 2.88
CA HIS A 16 -4.72 1.53 3.44
C HIS A 16 -4.95 2.38 4.70
N THR A 17 -3.89 2.92 5.29
CA THR A 17 -3.99 3.81 6.45
C THR A 17 -4.23 5.28 6.05
N LEU A 18 -3.83 5.69 4.85
CA LEU A 18 -3.92 7.07 4.39
C LEU A 18 -5.34 7.66 4.44
N PRO A 19 -6.42 6.94 4.06
CA PRO A 19 -7.77 7.49 4.15
C PRO A 19 -8.21 7.87 5.56
N ALA A 20 -7.70 7.19 6.58
CA ALA A 20 -7.99 7.55 7.97
C ALA A 20 -7.36 8.90 8.37
N LEU A 21 -6.21 9.26 7.79
CA LEU A 21 -5.59 10.58 8.02
C LEU A 21 -6.43 11.68 7.36
N THR A 22 -6.91 11.43 6.16
CA THR A 22 -7.78 12.36 5.43
C THR A 22 -9.06 12.65 6.22
N ASP A 23 -9.74 11.60 6.71
CA ASP A 23 -10.91 11.75 7.57
C ASP A 23 -10.61 12.58 8.83
N ALA A 24 -9.51 12.23 9.51
CA ALA A 24 -9.13 12.93 10.75
C ALA A 24 -8.77 14.39 10.49
N GLN A 25 -8.10 14.70 9.39
CA GLN A 25 -7.75 16.07 9.00
C GLN A 25 -8.99 16.92 8.70
N GLN A 26 -10.02 16.30 8.10
CA GLN A 26 -11.30 16.97 7.84
C GLN A 26 -12.11 17.18 9.12
N ALA A 27 -12.06 16.21 10.05
CA ALA A 27 -12.83 16.25 11.30
C ALA A 27 -12.18 17.15 12.37
N ILE A 28 -10.86 17.26 12.41
CA ILE A 28 -10.11 17.95 13.47
C ILE A 28 -9.16 18.98 12.83
N PRO A 29 -9.55 20.26 12.77
CA PRO A 29 -8.70 21.30 12.20
C PRO A 29 -7.34 21.37 12.91
N GLY A 30 -6.26 21.43 12.12
CA GLY A 30 -4.90 21.54 12.62
C GLY A 30 -4.31 20.27 13.20
N ILE A 31 -4.93 19.09 13.03
CA ILE A 31 -4.33 17.82 13.41
C ILE A 31 -3.10 17.53 12.53
N ARG A 32 -2.03 17.02 13.15
CA ARG A 32 -0.79 16.67 12.49
C ARG A 32 -0.32 15.29 12.92
N PHE A 33 0.31 14.57 12.01
CA PHE A 33 0.76 13.21 12.21
C PHE A 33 2.27 13.06 12.06
N ASP A 34 2.87 12.35 13.00
CA ASP A 34 4.15 11.69 12.83
C ASP A 34 3.87 10.20 12.58
N TRP A 35 4.68 9.52 11.78
CA TRP A 35 4.41 8.14 11.39
C TRP A 35 5.66 7.26 11.47
N VAL A 36 5.58 6.17 12.27
CA VAL A 36 6.61 5.12 12.29
C VAL A 36 6.28 4.06 11.25
N VAL A 37 7.20 3.84 10.31
CA VAL A 37 7.07 2.93 9.17
C VAL A 37 8.39 2.23 8.88
N GLU A 38 8.36 1.00 8.35
CA GLU A 38 9.59 0.32 7.86
C GLU A 38 10.29 1.15 6.79
N GLU A 39 11.64 1.20 6.85
CA GLU A 39 12.48 2.03 5.98
C GLU A 39 12.15 1.91 4.48
N GLY A 40 11.80 0.71 4.02
CA GLY A 40 11.43 0.46 2.62
C GLY A 40 10.14 1.13 2.15
N PHE A 41 9.31 1.63 3.06
CA PHE A 41 8.04 2.29 2.76
C PHE A 41 7.98 3.75 3.26
N ALA A 42 9.12 4.30 3.69
CA ALA A 42 9.19 5.61 4.34
C ALA A 42 8.72 6.76 3.43
N GLN A 43 8.76 6.60 2.12
CA GLN A 43 8.27 7.61 1.17
C GLN A 43 6.74 7.76 1.20
N ILE A 44 5.99 6.69 1.43
CA ILE A 44 4.52 6.69 1.31
C ILE A 44 3.84 7.70 2.25
N PRO A 45 4.13 7.72 3.57
CA PRO A 45 3.51 8.70 4.46
C PRO A 45 3.82 10.15 4.08
N SER A 46 5.00 10.43 3.53
CA SER A 46 5.41 11.80 3.17
C SER A 46 4.62 12.41 2.00
N TRP A 47 3.87 11.60 1.26
CA TRP A 47 3.00 12.09 0.17
C TRP A 47 1.67 12.67 0.68
N HIS A 48 1.31 12.41 1.95
CA HIS A 48 0.07 12.92 2.53
C HIS A 48 0.33 14.23 3.28
N ALA A 49 -0.45 15.27 2.97
CA ALA A 49 -0.24 16.63 3.46
C ALA A 49 -0.35 16.79 5.00
N ALA A 50 -1.04 15.88 5.69
CA ALA A 50 -1.18 15.92 7.15
C ALA A 50 -0.01 15.28 7.91
N VAL A 51 0.95 14.66 7.22
CA VAL A 51 2.13 14.04 7.84
C VAL A 51 3.26 15.05 7.92
N ASP A 52 3.72 15.32 9.13
CA ASP A 52 4.84 16.23 9.39
C ASP A 52 6.17 15.51 9.39
N ARG A 53 6.22 14.34 10.03
CA ARG A 53 7.48 13.62 10.24
C ARG A 53 7.29 12.13 10.02
N VAL A 54 8.16 11.56 9.20
CA VAL A 54 8.30 10.11 9.02
C VAL A 54 9.48 9.61 9.84
N ILE A 55 9.26 8.60 10.66
CA ILE A 55 10.27 7.99 11.53
C ILE A 55 10.52 6.56 11.00
N PRO A 56 11.57 6.35 10.19
CA PRO A 56 11.86 5.02 9.66
C PRO A 56 12.31 4.06 10.75
N VAL A 57 11.81 2.83 10.68
CA VAL A 57 12.25 1.70 11.51
C VAL A 57 12.73 0.57 10.61
N ALA A 58 13.73 -0.18 11.02
CA ALA A 58 14.32 -1.25 10.21
C ALA A 58 14.28 -2.60 10.93
N ILE A 59 13.14 -2.97 11.52
CA ILE A 59 13.01 -4.19 12.34
C ILE A 59 13.38 -5.44 11.54
N ARG A 60 13.02 -5.48 10.24
CA ARG A 60 13.33 -6.61 9.35
C ARG A 60 14.85 -6.80 9.18
N ARG A 61 15.57 -5.70 9.03
CA ARG A 61 17.04 -5.70 8.87
C ARG A 61 17.73 -5.91 10.22
N TRP A 62 17.30 -5.23 11.28
CA TRP A 62 17.88 -5.34 12.61
C TRP A 62 17.85 -6.75 13.17
N ARG A 63 16.80 -7.52 12.89
CA ARG A 63 16.67 -8.92 13.34
C ARG A 63 17.83 -9.81 12.89
N LYS A 64 18.47 -9.49 11.76
CA LYS A 64 19.60 -10.26 11.23
C LYS A 64 20.90 -10.06 12.01
N ALA A 65 21.03 -8.92 12.71
CA ALA A 65 22.25 -8.56 13.45
C ALA A 65 21.91 -7.78 14.74
N TRP A 66 20.89 -8.22 15.47
CA TRP A 66 20.27 -7.51 16.60
C TRP A 66 21.26 -7.04 17.68
N PHE A 67 22.33 -7.80 17.93
CA PHE A 67 23.33 -7.52 18.96
C PHE A 67 24.57 -6.77 18.44
N SER A 68 24.67 -6.50 17.14
CA SER A 68 25.79 -5.73 16.60
C SER A 68 25.82 -4.29 17.12
N ALA A 69 27.01 -3.69 17.20
CA ALA A 69 27.18 -2.32 17.66
C ALA A 69 26.43 -1.32 16.75
N ALA A 70 26.47 -1.55 15.44
CA ALA A 70 25.76 -0.71 14.45
C ALA A 70 24.25 -0.73 14.69
N VAL A 71 23.63 -1.91 14.82
CA VAL A 71 22.19 -2.05 15.06
C VAL A 71 21.79 -1.48 16.43
N LYS A 72 22.64 -1.63 17.46
CA LYS A 72 22.40 -0.99 18.76
C LYS A 72 22.36 0.54 18.65
N ALA A 73 23.27 1.13 17.87
CA ALA A 73 23.31 2.57 17.63
C ALA A 73 22.06 3.05 16.87
N GLU A 74 21.68 2.34 15.79
CA GLU A 74 20.46 2.66 15.04
C GLU A 74 19.19 2.57 15.91
N ARG A 75 19.06 1.54 16.73
CA ARG A 75 17.93 1.37 17.66
C ARG A 75 17.88 2.46 18.73
N LYS A 76 19.06 2.95 19.19
CA LYS A 76 19.15 4.09 20.11
C LYS A 76 18.64 5.36 19.42
N ALA A 77 19.15 5.65 18.22
CA ALA A 77 18.71 6.81 17.43
C ALA A 77 17.21 6.77 17.12
N PHE A 78 16.68 5.61 16.76
CA PHE A 78 15.25 5.41 16.56
C PHE A 78 14.43 5.70 17.83
N ARG A 79 14.88 5.19 18.99
CA ARG A 79 14.22 5.47 20.26
C ARG A 79 14.20 6.97 20.57
N GLU A 80 15.33 7.65 20.40
CA GLU A 80 15.45 9.09 20.59
C GLU A 80 14.50 9.85 19.65
N ALA A 81 14.41 9.45 18.39
CA ALA A 81 13.48 10.05 17.42
C ALA A 81 12.00 9.88 17.80
N VAL A 82 11.61 8.69 18.29
CA VAL A 82 10.23 8.43 18.73
C VAL A 82 9.91 9.20 20.02
N GLN A 83 10.90 9.38 20.90
CA GLN A 83 10.74 10.05 22.20
C GLN A 83 11.03 11.56 22.17
N ALA A 84 11.40 12.10 21.00
CA ALA A 84 11.68 13.53 20.84
C ALA A 84 10.44 14.41 21.08
N GLU A 85 9.28 13.85 20.85
CA GLU A 85 8.00 14.53 21.01
C GLU A 85 7.11 13.82 22.03
N GLU A 86 6.20 14.58 22.64
CA GLU A 86 5.07 14.04 23.39
C GLU A 86 3.83 14.14 22.52
N TYR A 87 3.09 13.04 22.42
CA TYR A 87 1.92 12.93 21.56
C TYR A 87 0.63 12.96 22.38
N ASP A 88 -0.35 13.70 21.90
CA ASP A 88 -1.70 13.67 22.48
C ASP A 88 -2.30 12.26 22.39
N VAL A 89 -2.11 11.61 21.23
CA VAL A 89 -2.60 10.26 20.94
C VAL A 89 -1.54 9.49 20.16
N ILE A 90 -1.37 8.21 20.50
CA ILE A 90 -0.56 7.25 19.76
C ILE A 90 -1.51 6.17 19.24
N ILE A 91 -1.60 5.98 17.93
CA ILE A 91 -2.47 4.97 17.33
C ILE A 91 -1.62 3.83 16.76
N ASP A 92 -1.68 2.66 17.38
CA ASP A 92 -1.11 1.43 16.83
C ASP A 92 -2.12 0.79 15.87
N ALA A 93 -1.98 1.11 14.58
CA ALA A 93 -2.78 0.54 13.50
C ALA A 93 -2.18 -0.77 12.95
N GLN A 94 -1.03 -1.22 13.47
CA GLN A 94 -0.41 -2.48 13.06
C GLN A 94 -1.03 -3.68 13.76
N GLY A 95 -1.31 -3.58 15.06
CA GLY A 95 -1.95 -4.62 15.85
C GLY A 95 -1.13 -5.91 15.99
N LEU A 96 0.20 -5.82 16.01
CA LEU A 96 1.13 -6.93 16.23
C LEU A 96 1.91 -6.73 17.53
N VAL A 97 2.17 -7.82 18.25
CA VAL A 97 2.98 -7.79 19.50
C VAL A 97 4.35 -7.13 19.24
N LYS A 98 4.95 -7.45 18.11
CA LYS A 98 6.24 -6.89 17.74
C LYS A 98 6.21 -5.36 17.58
N SER A 99 5.24 -4.79 16.91
CA SER A 99 5.11 -3.33 16.77
C SER A 99 4.76 -2.68 18.11
N ALA A 100 3.86 -3.28 18.86
CA ALA A 100 3.46 -2.79 20.17
C ALA A 100 4.63 -2.74 21.16
N ALA A 101 5.42 -3.81 21.24
CA ALA A 101 6.55 -3.93 22.17
C ALA A 101 7.79 -3.12 21.76
N LEU A 102 8.11 -3.05 20.45
CA LEU A 102 9.35 -2.45 19.96
C LEU A 102 9.18 -0.97 19.55
N VAL A 103 7.96 -0.53 19.29
CA VAL A 103 7.66 0.81 18.80
C VAL A 103 6.67 1.52 19.72
N THR A 104 5.42 1.08 19.78
CA THR A 104 4.32 1.76 20.48
C THR A 104 4.64 2.02 21.96
N ARG A 105 5.27 1.05 22.63
CA ARG A 105 5.67 1.17 24.03
C ARG A 105 6.69 2.28 24.27
N LEU A 106 7.54 2.59 23.29
CA LEU A 106 8.61 3.59 23.44
C LEU A 106 8.08 5.02 23.40
N ALA A 107 6.98 5.26 22.68
CA ALA A 107 6.41 6.59 22.48
C ALA A 107 5.78 7.15 23.78
N ARG A 108 5.81 8.47 23.90
CA ARG A 108 5.23 9.21 25.03
C ARG A 108 3.86 9.75 24.66
N GLY A 109 2.83 9.33 25.38
CA GLY A 109 1.44 9.70 25.15
C GLY A 109 0.48 8.54 25.40
N ILE A 110 -0.82 8.80 25.23
CA ILE A 110 -1.89 7.81 25.43
C ILE A 110 -1.94 6.87 24.21
N LYS A 111 -1.80 5.58 24.45
CA LYS A 111 -1.71 4.54 23.45
C LYS A 111 -3.07 3.95 23.13
N HIS A 112 -3.49 4.07 21.90
CA HIS A 112 -4.73 3.53 21.37
C HIS A 112 -4.42 2.37 20.39
N GLY A 113 -5.28 1.39 20.37
CA GLY A 113 -5.22 0.29 19.42
C GLY A 113 -6.47 -0.57 19.46
N MET A 114 -6.50 -1.60 18.64
CA MET A 114 -7.61 -2.55 18.61
C MET A 114 -7.63 -3.41 19.88
N ASP A 115 -8.82 -3.79 20.32
CA ASP A 115 -9.02 -4.67 21.46
C ASP A 115 -8.58 -6.12 21.16
N TRP A 116 -8.73 -7.00 22.17
CA TRP A 116 -8.36 -8.40 22.07
C TRP A 116 -9.04 -9.16 20.93
N GLN A 117 -10.29 -8.85 20.65
CA GLN A 117 -11.07 -9.54 19.61
C GLN A 117 -10.77 -8.98 18.21
N SER A 118 -10.45 -7.71 18.12
CA SER A 118 -10.25 -6.98 16.85
C SER A 118 -8.80 -7.03 16.36
N ALA A 119 -7.81 -7.03 17.25
CA ALA A 119 -6.40 -7.03 16.89
C ALA A 119 -6.01 -8.26 16.06
N ARG A 120 -5.03 -8.10 15.18
CA ARG A 120 -4.44 -9.19 14.40
C ARG A 120 -3.76 -10.21 15.31
N GLU A 121 -3.01 -9.73 16.30
CA GLU A 121 -2.45 -10.51 17.39
C GLU A 121 -3.08 -10.00 18.70
N PRO A 122 -3.97 -10.76 19.35
CA PRO A 122 -4.70 -10.31 20.54
C PRO A 122 -3.82 -9.75 21.67
N LEU A 123 -2.64 -10.37 21.88
CA LEU A 123 -1.69 -9.95 22.92
C LEU A 123 -1.17 -8.51 22.72
N ALA A 124 -1.23 -7.97 21.50
CA ALA A 124 -0.83 -6.58 21.25
C ALA A 124 -1.70 -5.58 22.05
N SER A 125 -2.97 -5.93 22.29
CA SER A 125 -3.91 -5.09 23.06
C SER A 125 -3.44 -4.80 24.50
N LEU A 126 -2.58 -5.63 25.06
CA LEU A 126 -2.04 -5.42 26.42
C LEU A 126 -1.12 -4.20 26.52
N PHE A 127 -0.61 -3.68 25.39
CA PHE A 127 0.26 -2.53 25.34
C PHE A 127 -0.52 -1.19 25.22
N TYR A 128 -1.85 -1.23 25.07
CA TYR A 128 -2.67 -0.04 24.83
C TYR A 128 -3.38 0.41 26.10
N ASN A 129 -3.42 1.73 26.30
CA ASN A 129 -4.20 2.38 27.37
C ASN A 129 -5.70 2.37 27.01
N GLN A 130 -6.01 2.67 25.75
CA GLN A 130 -7.36 2.68 25.18
C GLN A 130 -7.47 1.59 24.11
N ARG A 131 -8.48 0.74 24.24
CA ARG A 131 -8.71 -0.40 23.36
C ARG A 131 -10.05 -0.26 22.67
N HIS A 132 -10.05 -0.35 21.35
CA HIS A 132 -11.23 -0.12 20.54
C HIS A 132 -11.70 -1.40 19.87
N SER A 133 -13.01 -1.68 19.95
CA SER A 133 -13.63 -2.79 19.24
C SER A 133 -13.89 -2.38 17.80
N VAL A 134 -13.24 -3.05 16.86
CA VAL A 134 -13.37 -2.80 15.42
C VAL A 134 -13.70 -4.11 14.71
N PRO A 135 -14.87 -4.25 14.10
CA PRO A 135 -15.28 -5.50 13.45
C PRO A 135 -14.29 -5.98 12.39
N LYS A 136 -14.03 -7.30 12.36
CA LYS A 136 -13.08 -7.90 11.40
C LYS A 136 -13.67 -8.07 10.00
N GLN A 137 -15.00 -8.17 9.88
CA GLN A 137 -15.71 -8.44 8.63
C GLN A 137 -15.98 -7.16 7.83
N GLN A 138 -14.91 -6.39 7.57
CA GLN A 138 -14.94 -5.21 6.71
C GLN A 138 -13.57 -5.00 6.08
N HIS A 139 -13.53 -4.20 5.02
CA HIS A 139 -12.28 -3.89 4.32
C HIS A 139 -11.23 -3.26 5.23
N ALA A 140 -9.95 -3.56 5.01
CA ALA A 140 -8.84 -3.06 5.83
C ALA A 140 -8.80 -1.52 5.94
N VAL A 141 -9.15 -0.81 4.87
CA VAL A 141 -9.30 0.67 4.89
C VAL A 141 -10.36 1.09 5.88
N GLU A 142 -11.55 0.47 5.83
CA GLU A 142 -12.68 0.82 6.70
C GLU A 142 -12.37 0.52 8.17
N ARG A 143 -11.67 -0.59 8.44
CA ARG A 143 -11.22 -0.93 9.80
C ARG A 143 -10.26 0.12 10.35
N THR A 144 -9.35 0.60 9.54
CA THR A 144 -8.38 1.62 9.97
C THR A 144 -9.06 2.97 10.18
N ARG A 145 -9.97 3.38 9.29
CA ARG A 145 -10.79 4.59 9.44
C ARG A 145 -11.61 4.55 10.74
N GLU A 146 -12.20 3.40 11.07
CA GLU A 146 -12.96 3.22 12.31
C GLU A 146 -12.07 3.31 13.55
N LEU A 147 -10.90 2.67 13.54
CA LEU A 147 -9.93 2.78 14.63
C LEU A 147 -9.54 4.24 14.90
N PHE A 148 -9.26 5.01 13.84
CA PHE A 148 -8.90 6.43 13.98
C PHE A 148 -10.07 7.26 14.50
N ALA A 149 -11.28 7.05 13.99
CA ALA A 149 -12.48 7.76 14.47
C ALA A 149 -12.72 7.53 15.97
N LEU A 150 -12.63 6.27 16.42
CA LEU A 150 -12.76 5.90 17.83
C LEU A 150 -11.62 6.47 18.70
N SER A 151 -10.39 6.44 18.19
CA SER A 151 -9.21 6.93 18.91
C SER A 151 -9.20 8.46 19.08
N LEU A 152 -9.70 9.17 18.08
CA LEU A 152 -9.65 10.64 18.01
C LEU A 152 -10.99 11.32 18.36
N GLY A 153 -12.07 10.54 18.56
CA GLY A 153 -13.35 11.03 19.04
C GLY A 153 -14.20 11.75 17.97
N TYR A 154 -14.09 11.37 16.71
CA TYR A 154 -14.98 11.88 15.65
C TYR A 154 -15.85 10.75 15.05
N SER A 155 -16.92 11.13 14.34
CA SER A 155 -17.78 10.18 13.65
C SER A 155 -17.15 9.78 12.31
N LYS A 156 -16.92 8.47 12.08
CA LYS A 156 -16.40 7.98 10.79
C LYS A 156 -17.31 8.41 9.65
N PRO A 157 -16.80 9.09 8.60
CA PRO A 157 -17.60 9.45 7.43
C PRO A 157 -18.16 8.20 6.72
N GLN A 158 -19.39 8.29 6.21
CA GLN A 158 -20.02 7.22 5.44
C GLN A 158 -19.55 7.19 3.97
N SER A 159 -18.95 8.28 3.49
CA SER A 159 -18.35 8.34 2.16
C SER A 159 -17.18 7.39 2.04
N GLN A 160 -16.85 6.98 0.81
CA GLN A 160 -15.62 6.26 0.51
C GLN A 160 -14.41 7.07 0.98
N GLY A 161 -13.42 6.40 1.59
CA GLY A 161 -12.20 7.05 2.05
C GLY A 161 -11.32 7.52 0.90
N ASP A 162 -10.69 8.69 1.09
CA ASP A 162 -9.78 9.29 0.12
C ASP A 162 -8.33 9.16 0.61
N TYR A 163 -7.46 8.62 -0.21
CA TYR A 163 -6.03 8.50 0.08
C TYR A 163 -5.31 9.85 0.10
N ALA A 164 -5.83 10.85 -0.62
CA ALA A 164 -5.34 12.23 -0.72
C ALA A 164 -3.86 12.38 -1.14
N ILE A 165 -3.31 11.41 -1.90
CA ILE A 165 -1.93 11.46 -2.38
C ILE A 165 -1.82 11.66 -3.89
N ALA A 166 -2.89 11.51 -4.66
CA ALA A 166 -2.85 11.64 -6.12
C ALA A 166 -2.35 13.02 -6.56
N GLN A 167 -2.77 14.09 -5.89
CA GLN A 167 -2.36 15.46 -6.20
C GLN A 167 -0.84 15.69 -6.06
N HIS A 168 -0.18 14.97 -5.17
CA HIS A 168 1.28 15.04 -5.02
C HIS A 168 2.01 14.71 -6.34
N PHE A 169 1.44 13.85 -7.16
CA PHE A 169 2.04 13.38 -8.40
C PHE A 169 1.52 14.06 -9.66
N LEU A 170 0.27 14.55 -9.67
CA LEU A 170 -0.37 15.12 -10.87
C LEU A 170 0.34 16.36 -11.43
N ASN A 171 1.03 17.13 -10.58
CA ASN A 171 1.78 18.31 -10.99
C ASN A 171 3.12 17.97 -11.66
N HIS A 172 3.53 16.70 -11.68
CA HIS A 172 4.84 16.24 -12.15
C HIS A 172 4.74 15.02 -13.08
N LEU A 173 3.65 14.94 -13.86
CA LEU A 173 3.47 13.87 -14.84
C LEU A 173 4.44 14.01 -16.00
N ASN A 174 4.89 12.88 -16.53
CA ASN A 174 5.71 12.82 -17.73
C ASN A 174 4.91 13.25 -18.97
N ALA A 175 5.61 13.69 -20.02
CA ALA A 175 4.99 14.15 -21.27
C ALA A 175 4.15 13.09 -21.99
N ASP A 176 4.40 11.81 -21.73
CA ASP A 176 3.67 10.66 -22.29
C ASP A 176 2.50 10.18 -21.40
N ALA A 177 2.12 10.95 -20.37
CA ALA A 177 0.99 10.61 -19.51
C ALA A 177 -0.31 10.40 -20.31
N GLY A 178 -1.05 9.36 -19.96
CA GLY A 178 -2.28 8.96 -20.67
C GLY A 178 -2.05 8.17 -21.97
N GLN A 179 -0.80 7.96 -22.39
CA GLN A 179 -0.46 7.29 -23.66
C GLN A 179 0.07 5.85 -23.45
N TYR A 180 0.12 5.37 -22.20
CA TYR A 180 0.63 4.04 -21.88
C TYR A 180 -0.20 3.35 -20.81
N ALA A 181 -0.12 2.03 -20.81
CA ALA A 181 -0.57 1.18 -19.73
C ALA A 181 0.62 0.69 -18.90
N VAL A 182 0.38 0.31 -17.65
CA VAL A 182 1.39 -0.33 -16.80
C VAL A 182 0.92 -1.73 -16.42
N PHE A 183 1.79 -2.72 -16.60
CA PHE A 183 1.52 -4.10 -16.19
C PHE A 183 2.37 -4.45 -14.97
N LEU A 184 1.71 -4.65 -13.84
CA LEU A 184 2.33 -5.06 -12.57
C LEU A 184 2.31 -6.59 -12.50
N HIS A 185 3.32 -7.19 -13.12
CA HIS A 185 3.39 -8.62 -13.40
C HIS A 185 4.02 -9.45 -12.28
N ALA A 186 4.58 -8.82 -11.25
CA ALA A 186 5.35 -9.48 -10.20
C ALA A 186 4.73 -9.29 -8.81
N THR A 187 4.89 -10.31 -7.97
CA THR A 187 4.47 -10.34 -6.56
C THR A 187 5.40 -11.27 -5.79
N THR A 188 5.36 -11.18 -4.46
CA THR A 188 6.23 -11.99 -3.57
C THR A 188 5.76 -13.43 -3.36
N ARG A 189 4.54 -13.76 -3.76
CA ARG A 189 3.95 -15.09 -3.57
C ARG A 189 3.71 -15.76 -4.92
N ASP A 190 4.21 -16.98 -5.07
CA ASP A 190 4.13 -17.75 -6.34
C ASP A 190 2.68 -18.03 -6.76
N ASP A 191 1.79 -18.32 -5.78
CA ASP A 191 0.37 -18.60 -6.03
C ASP A 191 -0.45 -17.38 -6.49
N LYS A 192 0.14 -16.17 -6.46
CA LYS A 192 -0.44 -14.93 -6.97
C LYS A 192 0.11 -14.50 -8.33
N HIS A 193 1.00 -15.27 -8.92
CA HIS A 193 1.51 -14.99 -10.26
C HIS A 193 0.52 -15.42 -11.34
N TRP A 194 0.30 -14.55 -12.31
CA TRP A 194 -0.35 -14.90 -13.55
C TRP A 194 0.69 -15.47 -14.53
N PRO A 195 0.40 -16.55 -15.28
CA PRO A 195 1.37 -17.17 -16.20
C PRO A 195 1.94 -16.18 -17.23
N GLU A 196 3.21 -16.30 -17.55
CA GLU A 196 3.87 -15.46 -18.57
C GLU A 196 3.18 -15.59 -19.94
N ALA A 197 2.71 -16.77 -20.30
CA ALA A 197 1.96 -16.98 -21.53
C ALA A 197 0.69 -16.12 -21.60
N ASN A 198 -0.04 -16.01 -20.49
CA ASN A 198 -1.27 -15.21 -20.42
C ASN A 198 -0.96 -13.70 -20.49
N TRP A 199 0.13 -13.24 -19.82
CA TRP A 199 0.59 -11.86 -19.96
C TRP A 199 0.95 -11.54 -21.42
N ARG A 200 1.70 -12.41 -22.09
CA ARG A 200 2.09 -12.22 -23.49
C ARG A 200 0.90 -12.26 -24.44
N GLU A 201 -0.10 -13.12 -24.17
CA GLU A 201 -1.36 -13.13 -24.91
C GLU A 201 -2.11 -11.82 -24.76
N LEU A 202 -2.23 -11.28 -23.54
CA LEU A 202 -2.87 -9.98 -23.28
C LEU A 202 -2.12 -8.84 -24.00
N ILE A 203 -0.78 -8.84 -23.95
CA ILE A 203 0.06 -7.90 -24.71
C ILE A 203 -0.28 -7.97 -26.20
N GLY A 204 -0.34 -9.16 -26.77
CA GLY A 204 -0.69 -9.37 -28.18
C GLY A 204 -2.08 -8.88 -28.55
N LEU A 205 -3.08 -9.10 -27.68
CA LEU A 205 -4.44 -8.61 -27.90
C LEU A 205 -4.52 -7.07 -27.92
N LEU A 206 -3.62 -6.40 -27.20
CA LEU A 206 -3.55 -4.93 -27.15
C LEU A 206 -2.75 -4.31 -28.33
N ALA A 207 -2.11 -5.09 -29.18
CA ALA A 207 -1.27 -4.59 -30.27
C ALA A 207 -1.98 -3.58 -31.18
N ALA A 208 -3.25 -3.81 -31.51
CA ALA A 208 -4.05 -2.93 -32.36
C ALA A 208 -4.51 -1.63 -31.69
N SER A 209 -4.38 -1.51 -30.37
CA SER A 209 -4.85 -0.34 -29.61
C SER A 209 -3.94 0.88 -29.72
N GLY A 210 -2.71 0.70 -30.20
CA GLY A 210 -1.69 1.76 -30.27
C GLY A 210 -1.16 2.18 -28.89
N ILE A 211 -1.53 1.48 -27.81
CA ILE A 211 -1.06 1.81 -26.45
C ILE A 211 0.30 1.17 -26.19
N ARG A 212 1.21 1.95 -25.60
CA ARG A 212 2.48 1.42 -25.10
C ARG A 212 2.27 0.75 -23.76
N ILE A 213 3.08 -0.26 -23.45
CA ILE A 213 3.01 -0.98 -22.19
C ILE A 213 4.34 -0.83 -21.45
N LYS A 214 4.30 -0.42 -20.19
CA LYS A 214 5.47 -0.27 -19.33
C LYS A 214 5.48 -1.35 -18.25
N LEU A 215 6.65 -1.99 -18.08
CA LEU A 215 6.87 -3.10 -17.15
C LEU A 215 7.87 -2.65 -16.06
N PRO A 216 7.40 -2.19 -14.89
CA PRO A 216 8.27 -1.93 -13.74
C PRO A 216 8.69 -3.23 -13.06
N TRP A 217 9.82 -3.19 -12.36
CA TRP A 217 10.37 -4.30 -11.58
C TRP A 217 11.17 -3.78 -10.38
N GLY A 218 11.33 -4.61 -9.34
CA GLY A 218 12.08 -4.25 -8.14
C GLY A 218 13.29 -5.15 -7.88
N ALA A 219 13.24 -6.43 -8.32
CA ALA A 219 14.29 -7.41 -8.09
C ALA A 219 14.83 -7.98 -9.41
N PRO A 220 16.09 -8.49 -9.46
CA PRO A 220 16.68 -9.00 -10.70
C PRO A 220 15.88 -10.12 -11.41
N HIS A 221 15.23 -11.00 -10.64
CA HIS A 221 14.37 -12.05 -11.22
C HIS A 221 13.10 -11.49 -11.86
N GLU A 222 12.58 -10.38 -11.33
CA GLU A 222 11.42 -9.66 -11.89
C GLU A 222 11.83 -8.92 -13.17
N GLU A 223 13.04 -8.36 -13.23
CA GLU A 223 13.62 -7.79 -14.46
C GLU A 223 13.72 -8.84 -15.57
N ALA A 224 14.28 -10.01 -15.23
CA ALA A 224 14.39 -11.11 -16.18
C ALA A 224 13.02 -11.54 -16.71
N ARG A 225 11.99 -11.59 -15.84
CA ARG A 225 10.60 -11.84 -16.22
C ARG A 225 10.06 -10.75 -17.15
N ALA A 226 10.25 -9.47 -16.81
CA ALA A 226 9.82 -8.36 -17.64
C ALA A 226 10.42 -8.42 -19.05
N LYS A 227 11.71 -8.74 -19.17
CA LYS A 227 12.39 -8.92 -20.46
C LYS A 227 11.77 -10.05 -21.29
N ARG A 228 11.44 -11.19 -20.68
CA ARG A 228 10.74 -12.29 -21.40
C ARG A 228 9.33 -11.89 -21.84
N LEU A 229 8.61 -11.10 -21.03
CA LEU A 229 7.28 -10.59 -21.41
C LEU A 229 7.35 -9.62 -22.59
N ALA A 230 8.39 -8.79 -22.66
CA ALA A 230 8.58 -7.78 -23.71
C ALA A 230 9.13 -8.35 -25.02
N GLU A 231 9.72 -9.54 -24.99
CA GLU A 231 10.39 -10.13 -26.16
C GLU A 231 9.46 -10.24 -27.37
N GLY A 232 9.85 -9.62 -28.49
CA GLY A 232 9.08 -9.63 -29.75
C GLY A 232 7.98 -8.57 -29.83
N PHE A 233 7.86 -7.67 -28.84
CA PHE A 233 6.88 -6.56 -28.84
C PHE A 233 7.60 -5.21 -28.74
N ASP A 234 7.63 -4.43 -29.80
CA ASP A 234 8.32 -3.14 -29.91
C ASP A 234 7.62 -2.00 -29.14
N TYR A 235 6.34 -2.18 -28.76
CA TYR A 235 5.55 -1.27 -27.95
C TYR A 235 5.57 -1.59 -26.46
N VAL A 236 6.35 -2.57 -26.01
CA VAL A 236 6.53 -2.94 -24.60
C VAL A 236 7.90 -2.50 -24.11
N GLU A 237 7.90 -1.69 -23.08
CA GLU A 237 9.09 -1.11 -22.46
C GLU A 237 9.35 -1.74 -21.10
N VAL A 238 10.52 -2.35 -20.92
CA VAL A 238 11.03 -2.73 -19.60
C VAL A 238 11.68 -1.51 -18.97
N LEU A 239 11.12 -1.02 -17.88
CA LEU A 239 11.62 0.19 -17.23
C LEU A 239 12.98 -0.06 -16.57
N PRO A 240 13.79 1.00 -16.37
CA PRO A 240 14.98 0.90 -15.53
C PRO A 240 14.59 0.62 -14.05
N ARG A 241 15.59 0.30 -13.23
CA ARG A 241 15.34 0.23 -11.78
C ARG A 241 14.95 1.59 -11.24
N MET A 242 13.86 1.64 -10.51
CA MET A 242 13.23 2.88 -10.03
C MET A 242 13.04 2.86 -8.52
N SER A 243 13.07 4.04 -7.92
CA SER A 243 12.58 4.25 -6.57
C SER A 243 11.05 4.11 -6.52
N LEU A 244 10.49 3.96 -5.32
CA LEU A 244 9.04 3.86 -5.15
C LEU A 244 8.32 5.13 -5.64
N GLU A 245 8.91 6.30 -5.44
CA GLU A 245 8.35 7.57 -5.92
C GLU A 245 8.34 7.66 -7.45
N GLU A 246 9.41 7.20 -8.11
CA GLU A 246 9.46 7.16 -9.58
C GLU A 246 8.41 6.20 -10.14
N VAL A 247 8.24 5.02 -9.53
CA VAL A 247 7.16 4.08 -9.89
C VAL A 247 5.79 4.72 -9.68
N ALA A 248 5.58 5.45 -8.57
CA ALA A 248 4.33 6.15 -8.32
C ALA A 248 4.02 7.19 -9.40
N ARG A 249 5.02 7.94 -9.88
CA ARG A 249 4.86 8.89 -11.01
C ARG A 249 4.47 8.19 -12.30
N VAL A 250 5.09 7.06 -12.60
CA VAL A 250 4.72 6.24 -13.77
C VAL A 250 3.27 5.74 -13.64
N LEU A 251 2.88 5.23 -12.48
CA LEU A 251 1.52 4.79 -12.24
C LEU A 251 0.51 5.94 -12.35
N ALA A 252 0.82 7.11 -11.77
CA ALA A 252 -0.04 8.29 -11.83
C ALA A 252 -0.30 8.78 -13.27
N GLY A 253 0.65 8.58 -14.19
CA GLY A 253 0.52 8.92 -15.61
C GLY A 253 -0.10 7.80 -16.47
N ALA A 254 -0.37 6.62 -15.93
CA ALA A 254 -0.91 5.53 -16.72
C ALA A 254 -2.35 5.78 -17.17
N LYS A 255 -2.69 5.38 -18.40
CA LYS A 255 -4.07 5.38 -18.87
C LYS A 255 -4.90 4.34 -18.10
N PHE A 256 -4.34 3.15 -17.94
CA PHE A 256 -4.85 2.10 -17.07
C PHE A 256 -3.71 1.19 -16.59
N VAL A 257 -3.99 0.39 -15.59
CA VAL A 257 -3.06 -0.60 -15.04
C VAL A 257 -3.72 -1.97 -15.04
N VAL A 258 -2.93 -3.01 -15.34
CA VAL A 258 -3.30 -4.40 -15.08
C VAL A 258 -2.31 -4.95 -14.06
N SER A 259 -2.80 -5.49 -12.98
CA SER A 259 -1.94 -5.91 -11.86
C SER A 259 -2.31 -7.29 -11.34
N VAL A 260 -1.32 -8.06 -10.90
CA VAL A 260 -1.58 -9.10 -9.91
C VAL A 260 -1.79 -8.48 -8.53
N ASP A 261 -2.26 -9.25 -7.56
CA ASP A 261 -2.41 -8.79 -6.17
C ASP A 261 -1.01 -8.53 -5.54
N THR A 262 -0.62 -7.26 -5.51
CA THR A 262 0.69 -6.77 -5.07
C THR A 262 0.57 -5.41 -4.39
N GLY A 263 1.60 -4.99 -3.65
CA GLY A 263 1.65 -3.66 -3.02
C GLY A 263 1.46 -2.51 -4.02
N LEU A 264 1.98 -2.64 -5.24
CA LEU A 264 1.83 -1.62 -6.28
C LEU A 264 0.41 -1.53 -6.84
N SER A 265 -0.42 -2.59 -6.76
CA SER A 265 -1.84 -2.48 -7.12
C SER A 265 -2.60 -1.58 -6.14
N HIS A 266 -2.27 -1.64 -4.85
CA HIS A 266 -2.80 -0.73 -3.84
C HIS A 266 -2.30 0.70 -4.02
N LEU A 267 -1.05 0.88 -4.47
CA LEU A 267 -0.54 2.21 -4.83
C LEU A 267 -1.30 2.78 -6.03
N THR A 268 -1.60 1.96 -7.03
CA THR A 268 -2.42 2.36 -8.19
C THR A 268 -3.80 2.85 -7.74
N ALA A 269 -4.43 2.13 -6.82
CA ALA A 269 -5.70 2.53 -6.22
C ALA A 269 -5.59 3.86 -5.45
N ALA A 270 -4.53 4.03 -4.67
CA ALA A 270 -4.28 5.26 -3.91
C ALA A 270 -4.01 6.49 -4.80
N LEU A 271 -3.53 6.26 -6.02
CA LEU A 271 -3.34 7.29 -7.05
C LEU A 271 -4.61 7.54 -7.89
N ASP A 272 -5.71 6.88 -7.55
CA ASP A 272 -6.99 6.95 -8.28
C ASP A 272 -6.87 6.61 -9.77
N ARG A 273 -6.00 5.65 -10.11
CA ARG A 273 -5.84 5.23 -11.50
C ARG A 273 -6.72 4.03 -11.84
N PRO A 274 -7.27 4.01 -13.07
CA PRO A 274 -7.99 2.84 -13.56
C PRO A 274 -7.12 1.59 -13.47
N ASN A 275 -7.61 0.55 -12.79
CA ASN A 275 -6.83 -0.66 -12.56
C ASN A 275 -7.72 -1.91 -12.59
N ILE A 276 -7.24 -2.96 -13.22
CA ILE A 276 -7.80 -4.30 -13.11
C ILE A 276 -6.82 -5.14 -12.29
N THR A 277 -7.24 -5.56 -11.11
CA THR A 277 -6.43 -6.48 -10.29
C THR A 277 -6.90 -7.92 -10.48
N LEU A 278 -5.94 -8.78 -10.79
CA LEU A 278 -6.15 -10.21 -11.01
C LEU A 278 -6.02 -10.94 -9.67
N TYR A 279 -7.12 -11.57 -9.22
CA TYR A 279 -7.17 -12.28 -7.94
C TYR A 279 -7.27 -13.78 -8.14
N GLY A 280 -6.37 -14.51 -7.47
CA GLY A 280 -6.41 -15.95 -7.29
C GLY A 280 -6.97 -16.30 -5.90
N PRO A 281 -6.07 -16.64 -4.95
CA PRO A 281 -6.49 -17.12 -3.63
C PRO A 281 -6.97 -16.02 -2.66
N THR A 282 -6.67 -14.75 -2.94
CA THR A 282 -7.00 -13.61 -2.06
C THR A 282 -8.48 -13.25 -2.15
N ASP A 283 -9.10 -12.96 -1.01
CA ASP A 283 -10.42 -12.34 -0.96
C ASP A 283 -10.29 -10.81 -1.06
N PRO A 284 -10.64 -10.18 -2.19
CA PRO A 284 -10.51 -8.74 -2.37
C PRO A 284 -11.52 -7.94 -1.54
N GLY A 285 -12.63 -8.53 -1.09
CA GLY A 285 -13.59 -7.85 -0.23
C GLY A 285 -13.00 -7.38 1.10
N LEU A 286 -11.93 -8.02 1.59
CA LEU A 286 -11.26 -7.66 2.84
C LEU A 286 -10.00 -6.80 2.65
N ILE A 287 -9.23 -7.04 1.58
CA ILE A 287 -7.92 -6.42 1.37
C ILE A 287 -7.64 -6.06 -0.10
N GLY A 288 -8.64 -6.01 -0.95
CA GLY A 288 -8.48 -5.72 -2.38
C GLY A 288 -8.22 -4.26 -2.70
N GLY A 289 -8.24 -3.93 -3.98
CA GLY A 289 -8.19 -2.56 -4.46
C GLY A 289 -9.38 -1.76 -3.93
N TYR A 290 -9.10 -0.64 -3.28
CA TYR A 290 -10.13 0.22 -2.69
C TYR A 290 -10.20 1.53 -3.47
N GLY A 291 -11.36 1.83 -4.06
CA GLY A 291 -11.57 3.01 -4.90
C GLY A 291 -12.56 2.75 -6.02
N MET A 292 -13.11 3.82 -6.60
CA MET A 292 -14.15 3.72 -7.66
C MET A 292 -13.60 3.19 -8.99
N ASN A 293 -12.31 3.42 -9.26
CA ASN A 293 -11.64 3.03 -10.50
C ASN A 293 -10.93 1.68 -10.41
N GLN A 294 -11.28 0.85 -9.40
CA GLN A 294 -10.69 -0.45 -9.16
C GLN A 294 -11.65 -1.56 -9.61
N LEU A 295 -11.18 -2.39 -10.54
CA LEU A 295 -11.91 -3.56 -11.03
C LEU A 295 -11.22 -4.83 -10.54
N GLU A 296 -12.03 -5.85 -10.26
CA GLU A 296 -11.58 -7.17 -9.85
C GLU A 296 -11.80 -8.15 -10.99
N CYS A 297 -10.75 -8.89 -11.36
CA CYS A 297 -10.87 -10.03 -12.24
C CYS A 297 -10.46 -11.28 -11.47
N ARG A 298 -11.44 -12.15 -11.18
CA ARG A 298 -11.24 -13.35 -10.35
C ARG A 298 -11.23 -14.61 -11.21
N SER A 299 -10.31 -15.50 -10.91
CA SER A 299 -10.39 -16.88 -11.43
C SER A 299 -11.48 -17.65 -10.69
N ALA A 300 -12.34 -18.34 -11.42
CA ALA A 300 -13.49 -19.09 -10.87
C ALA A 300 -13.08 -20.13 -9.81
N ASN A 301 -11.91 -20.71 -9.95
CA ASN A 301 -11.37 -21.74 -9.05
C ASN A 301 -10.23 -21.25 -8.14
N LYS A 302 -10.05 -19.94 -8.01
CA LYS A 302 -8.98 -19.28 -7.23
C LYS A 302 -7.55 -19.58 -7.74
N MET A 303 -7.40 -20.10 -8.93
CA MET A 303 -6.10 -20.36 -9.58
C MET A 303 -5.91 -19.38 -10.73
N LEU A 304 -4.98 -18.44 -10.62
CA LEU A 304 -4.72 -17.44 -11.67
C LEU A 304 -4.33 -18.07 -13.02
N ALA A 305 -3.71 -19.23 -13.01
CA ALA A 305 -3.37 -19.95 -14.23
C ALA A 305 -4.59 -20.24 -15.14
N ASN A 306 -5.78 -20.31 -14.54
CA ASN A 306 -7.03 -20.59 -15.25
C ASN A 306 -7.82 -19.35 -15.65
N LEU A 307 -7.27 -18.15 -15.40
CA LEU A 307 -7.87 -16.88 -15.84
C LEU A 307 -7.38 -16.56 -17.26
N PRO A 308 -8.24 -16.64 -18.30
CA PRO A 308 -7.83 -16.37 -19.68
C PRO A 308 -7.49 -14.90 -19.91
N ALA A 309 -6.52 -14.62 -20.77
CA ALA A 309 -6.16 -13.27 -21.18
C ALA A 309 -7.33 -12.56 -21.89
N SER A 310 -8.13 -13.27 -22.66
CA SER A 310 -9.34 -12.74 -23.30
C SER A 310 -10.34 -12.15 -22.30
N THR A 311 -10.55 -12.81 -21.15
CA THR A 311 -11.45 -12.31 -20.11
C THR A 311 -10.95 -10.96 -19.56
N VAL A 312 -9.65 -10.80 -19.34
CA VAL A 312 -9.04 -9.54 -18.88
C VAL A 312 -9.14 -8.48 -19.98
N PHE A 313 -8.90 -8.85 -21.23
CA PHE A 313 -9.02 -7.96 -22.39
C PHE A 313 -10.45 -7.43 -22.56
N ASP A 314 -11.45 -8.31 -22.46
CA ASP A 314 -12.88 -7.92 -22.57
C ASP A 314 -13.28 -6.93 -21.47
N GLN A 315 -12.80 -7.14 -20.25
CA GLN A 315 -13.02 -6.17 -19.15
C GLN A 315 -12.35 -4.81 -19.42
N LEU A 316 -11.10 -4.83 -19.95
CA LEU A 316 -10.39 -3.59 -20.30
C LEU A 316 -11.15 -2.78 -21.36
N THR A 317 -11.56 -3.44 -22.46
CA THR A 317 -12.23 -2.79 -23.59
C THR A 317 -13.66 -2.34 -23.27
N SER A 318 -14.31 -2.95 -22.27
CA SER A 318 -15.64 -2.55 -21.82
C SER A 318 -15.65 -1.36 -20.86
N LYS A 319 -14.50 -1.04 -20.24
CA LYS A 319 -14.42 -0.06 -19.14
C LYS A 319 -13.45 1.10 -19.39
N PHE A 320 -12.42 0.91 -20.19
CA PHE A 320 -11.38 1.89 -20.48
C PHE A 320 -11.14 2.04 -21.99
#